data_f79038cced591447cd6a500ceb79524d
#
_entry.id   f79038cced591447cd6a500ceb79524d
#
_cell.length_a   1.000
_cell.length_b   1.000
_cell.length_c   1.000
_cell.angle_alpha   90.00
_cell.angle_beta   90.00
_cell.angle_gamma   90.00
#
_symmetry.space_group_name_H-M   'P 1'
#
loop_
_entity.id
_entity.type
_entity.pdbx_description
1 polymer ?
#
loop_
_entity_poly.entity_id
_entity_poly.type
_entity_poly.pdbx_seq_one_letter_code
_entity_poly.pdbx_strand_id
1 'polypeptide(L)'
;MESAIANHPSSVRIVDSADVSADALLGAGTSIWHLAQVREDARLGANCIIGRGAYVGTGVVMGDNCKVQNYALLYEPARLADGVFVGPAVVLTNDTYPRAINANGTIKTADDWEPVGVTIERGASIGARATCVAPVTIGPWATVAAGAVVVKDVPAYALVAGVPARQLGWVGEAGQPLIAGEKPGIWICPVTKERYMETETTLTKENA
;
A
#
# COMPACT_ATOMS: atom_id res chain seq x y z
N MET A 1 -5.12 -31.55 11.98
CA MET A 1 -4.83 -30.13 11.63
C MET A 1 -5.98 -29.29 12.18
N GLU A 2 -5.90 -28.96 13.46
CA GLU A 2 -6.82 -28.00 14.08
C GLU A 2 -6.40 -26.61 13.63
N SER A 3 -7.36 -25.91 13.05
CA SER A 3 -7.15 -24.71 12.24
C SER A 3 -6.69 -23.53 13.08
N ALA A 4 -5.75 -22.75 12.54
CA ALA A 4 -5.32 -21.41 13.00
C ALA A 4 -6.47 -20.39 13.16
N ILE A 5 -7.73 -20.81 13.02
CA ILE A 5 -8.96 -20.00 13.09
C ILE A 5 -9.30 -19.61 14.55
N ALA A 6 -8.70 -20.25 15.55
CA ALA A 6 -9.13 -20.11 16.95
C ALA A 6 -8.90 -18.74 17.60
N ASN A 7 -8.06 -17.87 17.01
CA ASN A 7 -7.69 -16.58 17.60
C ASN A 7 -8.26 -15.35 16.90
N HIS A 8 -9.10 -15.52 15.86
CA HIS A 8 -9.64 -14.38 15.10
C HIS A 8 -11.13 -14.16 15.42
N PRO A 9 -11.63 -12.91 15.32
CA PRO A 9 -13.05 -12.63 15.45
C PRO A 9 -13.89 -13.51 14.52
N SER A 10 -15.07 -13.94 14.97
CA SER A 10 -15.96 -14.84 14.21
C SER A 10 -16.41 -14.30 12.86
N SER A 11 -16.24 -13.00 12.60
CA SER A 11 -16.52 -12.34 11.32
C SER A 11 -15.35 -12.35 10.32
N VAL A 12 -14.17 -12.87 10.69
CA VAL A 12 -13.04 -13.03 9.79
C VAL A 12 -13.27 -14.23 8.90
N ARG A 13 -13.04 -14.06 7.59
CA ARG A 13 -13.11 -15.11 6.59
C ARG A 13 -11.71 -15.49 6.11
N ILE A 14 -11.30 -16.72 6.35
CA ILE A 14 -10.06 -17.30 5.79
C ILE A 14 -10.48 -18.50 4.95
N VAL A 15 -10.12 -18.51 3.66
CA VAL A 15 -10.42 -19.66 2.79
C VAL A 15 -9.38 -20.76 3.01
N ASP A 16 -9.77 -22.04 2.84
CA ASP A 16 -8.96 -23.21 3.22
C ASP A 16 -7.56 -23.26 2.60
N SER A 17 -7.37 -22.67 1.44
CA SER A 17 -6.08 -22.66 0.74
C SER A 17 -5.22 -21.42 1.04
N ALA A 18 -5.65 -20.52 1.93
CA ALA A 18 -4.82 -19.43 2.41
C ALA A 18 -3.85 -19.94 3.50
N ASP A 19 -2.65 -19.37 3.50
CA ASP A 19 -1.62 -19.63 4.50
C ASP A 19 -1.52 -18.43 5.45
N VAL A 20 -2.13 -18.56 6.62
CA VAL A 20 -2.18 -17.48 7.62
C VAL A 20 -1.52 -17.94 8.90
N SER A 21 -0.48 -17.22 9.35
CA SER A 21 0.21 -17.50 10.60
C SER A 21 -0.75 -17.36 11.79
N ALA A 22 -0.60 -18.24 12.77
CA ALA A 22 -1.35 -18.16 14.03
C ALA A 22 -1.02 -16.90 14.83
N ASP A 23 0.15 -16.29 14.60
CA ASP A 23 0.62 -15.08 15.26
C ASP A 23 0.18 -13.80 14.53
N ALA A 24 -0.48 -13.92 13.37
CA ALA A 24 -1.07 -12.79 12.68
C ALA A 24 -2.33 -12.28 13.41
N LEU A 25 -2.53 -10.97 13.47
CA LEU A 25 -3.71 -10.35 14.04
C LEU A 25 -4.61 -9.82 12.93
N LEU A 26 -5.85 -10.31 12.86
CA LEU A 26 -6.83 -9.92 11.85
C LEU A 26 -8.02 -9.22 12.50
N GLY A 27 -8.32 -8.01 12.06
CA GLY A 27 -9.49 -7.26 12.49
C GLY A 27 -10.80 -7.85 11.95
N ALA A 28 -11.92 -7.53 12.62
CA ALA A 28 -13.23 -8.02 12.28
C ALA A 28 -13.64 -7.70 10.83
N GLY A 29 -14.34 -8.60 10.16
CA GLY A 29 -14.79 -8.43 8.77
C GLY A 29 -13.71 -8.61 7.71
N THR A 30 -12.46 -8.87 8.09
CA THR A 30 -11.35 -9.10 7.16
C THR A 30 -11.53 -10.43 6.42
N SER A 31 -11.19 -10.43 5.13
CA SER A 31 -11.31 -11.61 4.24
C SER A 31 -9.97 -11.92 3.59
N ILE A 32 -9.49 -13.16 3.77
CA ILE A 32 -8.26 -13.67 3.18
C ILE A 32 -8.63 -14.71 2.11
N TRP A 33 -8.23 -14.44 0.86
CA TRP A 33 -8.59 -15.25 -0.28
C TRP A 33 -7.56 -16.35 -0.60
N HIS A 34 -7.93 -17.21 -1.54
CA HIS A 34 -7.17 -18.40 -1.96
C HIS A 34 -5.69 -18.11 -2.18
N LEU A 35 -4.81 -18.96 -1.64
CA LEU A 35 -3.36 -18.93 -1.80
C LEU A 35 -2.70 -17.62 -1.32
N ALA A 36 -3.43 -16.74 -0.63
CA ALA A 36 -2.81 -15.61 0.03
C ALA A 36 -1.98 -16.10 1.21
N GLN A 37 -0.84 -15.45 1.45
CA GLN A 37 0.01 -15.72 2.59
C GLN A 37 0.05 -14.49 3.51
N VAL A 38 -0.24 -14.68 4.79
CA VAL A 38 -0.10 -13.66 5.84
C VAL A 38 0.85 -14.19 6.90
N ARG A 39 2.00 -13.53 7.01
CA ARG A 39 3.10 -13.98 7.85
C ARG A 39 2.91 -13.61 9.32
N GLU A 40 3.89 -14.08 10.11
CA GLU A 40 3.99 -13.91 11.55
C GLU A 40 3.94 -12.42 11.92
N ASP A 41 3.31 -12.09 13.04
CA ASP A 41 3.22 -10.72 13.58
C ASP A 41 2.58 -9.67 12.67
N ALA A 42 2.09 -10.05 11.48
CA ALA A 42 1.33 -9.14 10.62
C ALA A 42 0.06 -8.69 11.34
N ARG A 43 -0.28 -7.40 11.24
CA ARG A 43 -1.43 -6.77 11.89
C ARG A 43 -2.31 -6.12 10.87
N LEU A 44 -3.48 -6.67 10.63
CA LEU A 44 -4.47 -6.16 9.69
C LEU A 44 -5.67 -5.62 10.47
N GLY A 45 -6.07 -4.40 10.16
CA GLY A 45 -7.26 -3.77 10.71
C GLY A 45 -8.56 -4.45 10.27
N ALA A 46 -9.69 -3.82 10.59
CA ALA A 46 -11.02 -4.32 10.25
C ALA A 46 -11.34 -4.16 8.76
N ASN A 47 -12.22 -5.04 8.25
CA ASN A 47 -12.77 -5.00 6.88
C ASN A 47 -11.73 -5.01 5.77
N CYS A 48 -10.55 -5.56 6.00
CA CYS A 48 -9.52 -5.71 4.98
C CYS A 48 -9.86 -6.84 3.99
N ILE A 49 -9.40 -6.70 2.75
CA ILE A 49 -9.52 -7.74 1.74
C ILE A 49 -8.11 -8.06 1.23
N ILE A 50 -7.68 -9.31 1.41
CA ILE A 50 -6.41 -9.81 0.89
C ILE A 50 -6.70 -10.77 -0.25
N GLY A 51 -6.37 -10.35 -1.46
CA GLY A 51 -6.67 -11.03 -2.72
C GLY A 51 -5.87 -12.31 -2.90
N ARG A 52 -6.27 -13.10 -3.90
CA ARG A 52 -5.64 -14.38 -4.25
C ARG A 52 -4.12 -14.23 -4.42
N GLY A 53 -3.35 -15.10 -3.76
CA GLY A 53 -1.90 -15.15 -3.92
C GLY A 53 -1.15 -13.88 -3.49
N ALA A 54 -1.81 -12.97 -2.78
CA ALA A 54 -1.12 -11.82 -2.20
C ALA A 54 -0.24 -12.26 -1.03
N TYR A 55 0.90 -11.59 -0.86
CA TYR A 55 1.84 -11.80 0.23
C TYR A 55 1.83 -10.61 1.17
N VAL A 56 1.62 -10.87 2.43
CA VAL A 56 1.74 -9.91 3.53
C VAL A 56 2.85 -10.39 4.45
N GLY A 57 3.98 -9.70 4.44
CA GLY A 57 5.20 -10.08 5.13
C GLY A 57 5.13 -9.96 6.65
N THR A 58 6.17 -10.45 7.32
CA THR A 58 6.30 -10.49 8.77
C THR A 58 6.19 -9.09 9.37
N GLY A 59 5.32 -8.89 10.35
CA GLY A 59 5.17 -7.61 11.06
C GLY A 59 4.65 -6.45 10.20
N VAL A 60 4.15 -6.69 8.99
CA VAL A 60 3.45 -5.66 8.18
C VAL A 60 2.23 -5.17 8.93
N VAL A 61 2.03 -3.84 8.94
CA VAL A 61 0.90 -3.20 9.62
C VAL A 61 -0.03 -2.57 8.59
N MET A 62 -1.31 -2.91 8.68
CA MET A 62 -2.37 -2.34 7.84
C MET A 62 -3.50 -1.80 8.72
N GLY A 63 -3.96 -0.60 8.41
CA GLY A 63 -5.16 -0.02 9.01
C GLY A 63 -6.45 -0.67 8.50
N ASP A 64 -7.58 -0.05 8.82
CA ASP A 64 -8.90 -0.52 8.46
C ASP A 64 -9.24 -0.31 6.98
N ASN A 65 -10.17 -1.12 6.45
CA ASN A 65 -10.75 -0.96 5.10
C ASN A 65 -9.72 -1.02 3.95
N CYS A 66 -8.57 -1.62 4.15
CA CYS A 66 -7.57 -1.80 3.11
C CYS A 66 -7.96 -2.90 2.12
N LYS A 67 -7.62 -2.69 0.84
CA LYS A 67 -7.83 -3.69 -0.21
C LYS A 67 -6.51 -3.99 -0.90
N VAL A 68 -6.00 -5.19 -0.69
CA VAL A 68 -4.81 -5.73 -1.37
C VAL A 68 -5.28 -6.70 -2.43
N GLN A 69 -5.02 -6.38 -3.70
CA GLN A 69 -5.47 -7.18 -4.83
C GLN A 69 -4.55 -8.38 -5.09
N ASN A 70 -4.99 -9.24 -6.02
CA ASN A 70 -4.35 -10.50 -6.33
C ASN A 70 -2.85 -10.34 -6.65
N TYR A 71 -2.03 -11.21 -6.07
CA TYR A 71 -0.59 -11.32 -6.31
C TYR A 71 0.23 -10.06 -5.95
N ALA A 72 -0.31 -9.14 -5.17
CA ALA A 72 0.47 -8.05 -4.61
C ALA A 72 1.43 -8.57 -3.52
N LEU A 73 2.63 -8.01 -3.45
CA LEU A 73 3.69 -8.42 -2.53
C LEU A 73 4.02 -7.25 -1.59
N LEU A 74 3.62 -7.38 -0.34
CA LEU A 74 3.87 -6.38 0.71
C LEU A 74 4.98 -6.90 1.62
N TYR A 75 6.22 -6.55 1.29
CA TYR A 75 7.35 -6.94 2.12
C TYR A 75 7.47 -6.06 3.38
N GLU A 76 7.94 -6.69 4.44
CA GLU A 76 8.25 -6.03 5.73
C GLU A 76 9.36 -4.98 5.58
N PRO A 77 9.33 -3.90 6.35
CA PRO A 77 8.34 -3.49 7.33
C PRO A 77 7.28 -2.52 6.79
N ALA A 78 6.61 -2.85 5.70
CA ALA A 78 5.59 -2.00 5.08
C ALA A 78 4.48 -1.58 6.07
N ARG A 79 4.01 -0.33 5.94
CA ARG A 79 2.92 0.23 6.73
C ARG A 79 1.88 0.86 5.82
N LEU A 80 0.63 0.46 5.98
CA LEU A 80 -0.51 0.97 5.24
C LEU A 80 -1.51 1.58 6.23
N ALA A 81 -1.86 2.84 6.05
CA ALA A 81 -2.93 3.47 6.81
C ALA A 81 -4.32 3.02 6.32
N ASP A 82 -5.39 3.57 6.92
CA ASP A 82 -6.77 3.19 6.58
C ASP A 82 -7.13 3.48 5.12
N GLY A 83 -7.94 2.61 4.54
CA GLY A 83 -8.54 2.81 3.22
C GLY A 83 -7.58 2.72 2.05
N VAL A 84 -6.38 2.18 2.25
CA VAL A 84 -5.39 2.02 1.18
C VAL A 84 -5.82 0.95 0.18
N PHE A 85 -5.70 1.29 -1.11
CA PHE A 85 -5.88 0.33 -2.20
C PHE A 85 -4.53 -0.06 -2.81
N VAL A 86 -4.25 -1.35 -2.86
CA VAL A 86 -3.07 -1.92 -3.51
C VAL A 86 -3.51 -2.78 -4.68
N GLY A 87 -3.20 -2.36 -5.90
CA GLY A 87 -3.58 -3.01 -7.15
C GLY A 87 -2.93 -4.38 -7.36
N PRO A 88 -3.42 -5.15 -8.36
CA PRO A 88 -2.88 -6.47 -8.65
C PRO A 88 -1.39 -6.44 -9.00
N ALA A 89 -0.65 -7.40 -8.46
CA ALA A 89 0.78 -7.60 -8.71
C ALA A 89 1.66 -6.35 -8.41
N VAL A 90 1.23 -5.49 -7.49
CA VAL A 90 2.07 -4.42 -6.94
C VAL A 90 3.18 -5.03 -6.10
N VAL A 91 4.36 -4.43 -6.11
CA VAL A 91 5.47 -4.81 -5.26
C VAL A 91 5.90 -3.63 -4.38
N LEU A 92 5.86 -3.82 -3.07
CA LEU A 92 6.52 -2.95 -2.10
C LEU A 92 7.84 -3.61 -1.72
N THR A 93 8.98 -3.02 -2.11
CA THR A 93 10.30 -3.62 -1.80
C THR A 93 10.74 -3.30 -0.38
N ASN A 94 11.81 -3.95 0.10
CA ASN A 94 12.34 -3.76 1.46
C ASN A 94 13.85 -3.76 1.58
N ASP A 95 14.56 -3.83 0.45
CA ASP A 95 16.02 -3.78 0.41
C ASP A 95 16.48 -2.72 -0.59
N THR A 96 17.31 -1.77 -0.14
CA THR A 96 17.86 -0.69 -0.97
C THR A 96 18.97 -1.21 -1.88
N TYR A 97 19.77 -2.19 -1.42
CA TYR A 97 20.93 -2.71 -2.11
C TYR A 97 20.97 -4.24 -2.12
N PRO A 98 20.01 -4.89 -2.80
CA PRO A 98 19.85 -6.34 -2.74
C PRO A 98 21.08 -7.08 -3.30
N ARG A 99 21.60 -8.02 -2.52
CA ARG A 99 22.65 -8.95 -2.91
C ARG A 99 22.43 -10.28 -2.20
N ALA A 100 22.64 -11.38 -2.89
CA ALA A 100 22.57 -12.71 -2.31
C ALA A 100 23.81 -13.05 -1.47
N ILE A 101 24.94 -12.43 -1.78
CA ILE A 101 26.22 -12.68 -1.10
C ILE A 101 26.90 -11.38 -0.67
N ASN A 102 27.71 -11.47 0.37
CA ASN A 102 28.60 -10.42 0.83
C ASN A 102 29.81 -10.26 -0.12
N ALA A 103 30.55 -9.16 -0.01
CA ALA A 103 31.73 -8.88 -0.85
C ALA A 103 32.83 -9.94 -0.70
N ASN A 104 32.89 -10.66 0.42
CA ASN A 104 33.82 -11.76 0.68
C ASN A 104 33.33 -13.12 0.14
N GLY A 105 32.19 -13.18 -0.55
CA GLY A 105 31.62 -14.39 -1.13
C GLY A 105 30.75 -15.24 -0.20
N THR A 106 30.56 -14.87 1.08
CA THR A 106 29.65 -15.57 1.99
C THR A 106 28.20 -15.23 1.66
N ILE A 107 27.28 -16.19 1.91
CA ILE A 107 25.84 -15.92 1.74
C ILE A 107 25.37 -14.86 2.74
N LYS A 108 24.55 -13.92 2.30
CA LYS A 108 23.91 -12.95 3.21
C LYS A 108 22.88 -13.62 4.09
N THR A 109 22.84 -13.21 5.35
CA THR A 109 21.87 -13.59 6.36
C THR A 109 21.04 -12.37 6.78
N ALA A 110 20.10 -12.55 7.70
CA ALA A 110 19.30 -11.46 8.26
C ALA A 110 20.16 -10.36 8.95
N ASP A 111 21.35 -10.72 9.44
CA ASP A 111 22.26 -9.78 10.13
C ASP A 111 23.10 -8.93 9.15
N ASP A 112 23.05 -9.24 7.86
CA ASP A 112 23.89 -8.61 6.83
C ASP A 112 23.19 -7.45 6.09
N TRP A 113 21.95 -7.11 6.47
CA TRP A 113 21.20 -6.02 5.84
C TRP A 113 20.16 -5.43 6.81
N GLU A 114 19.76 -4.21 6.56
CA GLU A 114 18.73 -3.52 7.34
C GLU A 114 17.47 -3.36 6.47
N PRO A 115 16.34 -3.94 6.86
CA PRO A 115 15.11 -3.79 6.10
C PRO A 115 14.58 -2.37 6.18
N VAL A 116 14.22 -1.80 5.02
CA VAL A 116 13.57 -0.50 4.88
C VAL A 116 12.18 -0.69 4.28
N GLY A 117 11.20 0.11 4.72
CA GLY A 117 9.81 -0.09 4.34
C GLY A 117 9.21 0.98 3.45
N VAL A 118 8.10 0.62 2.85
CA VAL A 118 7.19 1.54 2.17
C VAL A 118 6.09 1.93 3.14
N THR A 119 5.85 3.24 3.30
CA THR A 119 4.71 3.78 4.04
C THR A 119 3.66 4.28 3.06
N ILE A 120 2.41 3.85 3.22
CA ILE A 120 1.29 4.28 2.39
C ILE A 120 0.25 4.89 3.30
N GLU A 121 0.01 6.18 3.10
CA GLU A 121 -0.88 6.96 3.93
C GLU A 121 -2.35 6.78 3.53
N ARG A 122 -3.25 7.28 4.40
CA ARG A 122 -4.70 7.10 4.30
C ARG A 122 -5.26 7.37 2.91
N GLY A 123 -6.08 6.45 2.41
CA GLY A 123 -6.85 6.58 1.17
C GLY A 123 -6.01 6.56 -0.11
N ALA A 124 -4.69 6.40 -0.02
CA ALA A 124 -3.84 6.32 -1.21
C ALA A 124 -4.11 5.04 -2.03
N SER A 125 -3.88 5.14 -3.33
CA SER A 125 -4.14 4.06 -4.28
C SER A 125 -2.90 3.75 -5.12
N ILE A 126 -2.50 2.48 -5.15
CA ILE A 126 -1.37 2.00 -5.94
C ILE A 126 -1.91 1.17 -7.10
N GLY A 127 -1.68 1.63 -8.33
CA GLY A 127 -2.13 0.98 -9.56
C GLY A 127 -1.46 -0.37 -9.81
N ALA A 128 -2.13 -1.20 -10.62
CA ALA A 128 -1.66 -2.55 -10.94
C ALA A 128 -0.21 -2.56 -11.45
N ARG A 129 0.59 -3.53 -10.98
CA ARG A 129 1.99 -3.74 -11.38
C ARG A 129 2.92 -2.55 -11.11
N ALA A 130 2.53 -1.59 -10.27
CA ALA A 130 3.45 -0.58 -9.81
C ALA A 130 4.46 -1.18 -8.83
N THR A 131 5.66 -0.63 -8.80
CA THR A 131 6.71 -0.99 -7.84
C THR A 131 7.05 0.23 -7.00
N CYS A 132 6.94 0.13 -5.68
CA CYS A 132 7.40 1.14 -4.74
C CYS A 132 8.76 0.67 -4.17
N VAL A 133 9.81 1.40 -4.50
CA VAL A 133 11.19 1.07 -4.08
C VAL A 133 11.46 1.73 -2.75
N ALA A 134 11.56 0.92 -1.69
CA ALA A 134 11.80 1.42 -0.33
C ALA A 134 13.20 2.06 -0.17
N PRO A 135 13.35 3.07 0.71
CA PRO A 135 12.27 3.66 1.50
C PRO A 135 11.53 4.76 0.73
N VAL A 136 10.20 4.70 0.73
CA VAL A 136 9.36 5.79 0.18
C VAL A 136 8.07 5.93 0.98
N THR A 137 7.54 7.15 1.03
CA THR A 137 6.22 7.46 1.58
C THR A 137 5.27 7.88 0.45
N ILE A 138 4.12 7.24 0.38
CA ILE A 138 3.02 7.64 -0.51
C ILE A 138 2.02 8.44 0.34
N GLY A 139 1.90 9.73 0.07
CA GLY A 139 1.09 10.66 0.86
C GLY A 139 -0.41 10.36 0.78
N PRO A 140 -1.21 10.93 1.70
CA PRO A 140 -2.65 10.69 1.77
C PRO A 140 -3.34 10.97 0.43
N TRP A 141 -4.26 10.09 0.05
CA TRP A 141 -5.07 10.19 -1.16
C TRP A 141 -4.27 10.26 -2.48
N ALA A 142 -2.95 10.08 -2.43
CA ALA A 142 -2.15 10.03 -3.65
C ALA A 142 -2.52 8.82 -4.51
N THR A 143 -2.33 8.96 -5.82
CA THR A 143 -2.55 7.87 -6.77
C THR A 143 -1.27 7.59 -7.54
N VAL A 144 -0.79 6.36 -7.44
CA VAL A 144 0.30 5.82 -8.27
C VAL A 144 -0.34 5.08 -9.44
N ALA A 145 -0.08 5.51 -10.66
CA ALA A 145 -0.62 4.89 -11.86
C ALA A 145 -0.08 3.47 -12.07
N ALA A 146 -0.84 2.65 -12.80
CA ALA A 146 -0.44 1.28 -13.13
C ALA A 146 0.92 1.25 -13.87
N GLY A 147 1.78 0.30 -13.49
CA GLY A 147 3.10 0.10 -14.07
C GLY A 147 4.15 1.15 -13.68
N ALA A 148 3.85 2.07 -12.78
CA ALA A 148 4.81 3.07 -12.34
C ALA A 148 5.89 2.47 -11.42
N VAL A 149 7.10 3.05 -11.44
CA VAL A 149 8.18 2.72 -10.50
C VAL A 149 8.46 3.96 -9.64
N VAL A 150 8.01 3.90 -8.40
CA VAL A 150 8.16 4.97 -7.41
C VAL A 150 9.49 4.82 -6.70
N VAL A 151 10.35 5.85 -6.80
CA VAL A 151 11.69 5.89 -6.20
C VAL A 151 11.92 7.11 -5.31
N LYS A 152 10.87 7.89 -5.05
CA LYS A 152 10.86 9.06 -4.16
C LYS A 152 9.48 9.19 -3.53
N ASP A 153 9.42 9.90 -2.41
CA ASP A 153 8.16 10.21 -1.76
C ASP A 153 7.17 10.89 -2.72
N VAL A 154 5.90 10.55 -2.54
CA VAL A 154 4.78 11.07 -3.33
C VAL A 154 3.95 11.99 -2.44
N PRO A 155 3.75 13.26 -2.82
CA PRO A 155 2.95 14.19 -2.03
C PRO A 155 1.49 13.74 -1.88
N ALA A 156 0.81 14.25 -0.84
CA ALA A 156 -0.63 14.07 -0.69
C ALA A 156 -1.38 14.52 -1.95
N TYR A 157 -2.39 13.75 -2.35
CA TYR A 157 -3.22 14.02 -3.54
C TYR A 157 -2.48 14.02 -4.88
N ALA A 158 -1.19 13.70 -4.93
CA ALA A 158 -0.47 13.68 -6.21
C ALA A 158 -0.87 12.47 -7.07
N LEU A 159 -1.01 12.71 -8.38
CA LEU A 159 -1.07 11.66 -9.39
C LEU A 159 0.33 11.48 -9.99
N VAL A 160 0.92 10.31 -9.80
CA VAL A 160 2.25 9.99 -10.32
C VAL A 160 2.21 8.81 -11.29
N ALA A 161 3.03 8.87 -12.35
CA ALA A 161 3.13 7.79 -13.34
C ALA A 161 4.53 7.70 -13.95
N GLY A 162 4.83 6.59 -14.61
CA GLY A 162 6.04 6.37 -15.39
C GLY A 162 7.16 5.65 -14.65
N VAL A 163 8.30 5.47 -15.34
CA VAL A 163 9.52 4.79 -14.87
C VAL A 163 10.72 5.67 -15.17
N PRO A 164 11.29 6.33 -14.14
CA PRO A 164 10.79 6.48 -12.79
C PRO A 164 9.52 7.36 -12.74
N ALA A 165 8.69 7.14 -11.70
CA ALA A 165 7.45 7.90 -11.54
C ALA A 165 7.68 9.41 -11.43
N ARG A 166 6.81 10.19 -12.07
CA ARG A 166 6.78 11.66 -12.02
C ARG A 166 5.35 12.12 -11.77
N GLN A 167 5.21 13.24 -11.09
CA GLN A 167 3.89 13.84 -10.88
C GLN A 167 3.35 14.37 -12.21
N LEU A 168 2.10 13.99 -12.52
CA LEU A 168 1.36 14.42 -13.71
C LEU A 168 0.27 15.44 -13.37
N GLY A 169 -0.17 15.50 -12.12
CA GLY A 169 -1.24 16.36 -11.65
C GLY A 169 -1.71 15.97 -10.26
N TRP A 170 -2.95 16.27 -9.98
CA TRP A 170 -3.58 16.06 -8.69
C TRP A 170 -4.84 15.19 -8.82
N VAL A 171 -5.18 14.45 -7.77
CA VAL A 171 -6.41 13.67 -7.63
C VAL A 171 -7.16 14.10 -6.37
N GLY A 172 -8.48 14.06 -6.43
CA GLY A 172 -9.31 14.28 -5.23
C GLY A 172 -9.59 13.00 -4.46
N GLU A 173 -10.24 13.11 -3.30
CA GLU A 173 -10.63 11.97 -2.46
C GLU A 173 -11.58 10.99 -3.18
N ALA A 174 -12.29 11.45 -4.23
CA ALA A 174 -13.08 10.59 -5.10
C ALA A 174 -12.25 9.78 -6.11
N GLY A 175 -10.90 9.87 -6.08
CA GLY A 175 -9.99 9.16 -6.98
C GLY A 175 -10.00 9.68 -8.42
N GLN A 176 -10.59 10.85 -8.66
CA GLN A 176 -10.66 11.46 -10.00
C GLN A 176 -9.59 12.54 -10.15
N PRO A 177 -8.92 12.64 -11.32
CA PRO A 177 -8.06 13.76 -11.63
C PRO A 177 -8.81 15.09 -11.44
N LEU A 178 -8.16 16.02 -10.74
CA LEU A 178 -8.71 17.34 -10.51
C LEU A 178 -8.56 18.21 -11.77
N ILE A 179 -9.50 19.12 -11.97
CA ILE A 179 -9.46 20.11 -13.04
C ILE A 179 -9.13 21.49 -12.44
N ALA A 180 -8.45 22.34 -13.22
CA ALA A 180 -8.15 23.70 -12.80
C ALA A 180 -9.45 24.49 -12.54
N GLY A 181 -9.48 25.21 -11.44
CA GLY A 181 -10.55 26.13 -11.10
C GLY A 181 -10.38 27.50 -11.77
N GLU A 182 -11.24 28.45 -11.41
CA GLU A 182 -11.23 29.80 -11.98
C GLU A 182 -9.99 30.64 -11.63
N LYS A 183 -9.36 30.32 -10.50
CA LYS A 183 -8.16 31.03 -10.01
C LYS A 183 -6.95 30.10 -10.03
N PRO A 184 -5.76 30.60 -10.34
CA PRO A 184 -4.53 29.84 -10.21
C PRO A 184 -4.39 29.21 -8.81
N GLY A 185 -3.93 27.96 -8.76
CA GLY A 185 -3.77 27.20 -7.52
C GLY A 185 -5.06 26.59 -6.95
N ILE A 186 -6.22 26.87 -7.55
CA ILE A 186 -7.47 26.21 -7.17
C ILE A 186 -7.74 25.03 -8.12
N TRP A 187 -8.06 23.90 -7.50
CA TRP A 187 -8.40 22.66 -8.18
C TRP A 187 -9.78 22.19 -7.76
N ILE A 188 -10.53 21.57 -8.65
CA ILE A 188 -11.92 21.16 -8.42
C ILE A 188 -12.08 19.68 -8.80
N CYS A 189 -12.70 18.91 -7.92
CA CYS A 189 -13.11 17.54 -8.27
C CYS A 189 -14.29 17.58 -9.25
N PRO A 190 -14.18 16.97 -10.45
CA PRO A 190 -15.25 17.03 -11.43
C PRO A 190 -16.52 16.30 -10.98
N VAL A 191 -16.42 15.38 -10.04
CA VAL A 191 -17.53 14.56 -9.52
C VAL A 191 -18.16 15.19 -8.28
N THR A 192 -17.36 15.40 -7.23
CA THR A 192 -17.87 15.87 -5.92
C THR A 192 -18.00 17.38 -5.83
N LYS A 193 -17.40 18.12 -6.77
CA LYS A 193 -17.28 19.59 -6.76
C LYS A 193 -16.47 20.16 -5.59
N GLU A 194 -15.88 19.31 -4.80
CA GLU A 194 -14.96 19.71 -3.74
C GLU A 194 -13.77 20.49 -4.29
N ARG A 195 -13.33 21.45 -3.51
CA ARG A 195 -12.24 22.36 -3.89
C ARG A 195 -10.99 22.01 -3.15
N TYR A 196 -9.86 22.22 -3.80
CA TYR A 196 -8.53 21.99 -3.26
C TYR A 196 -7.65 23.19 -3.58
N MET A 197 -6.73 23.51 -2.67
CA MET A 197 -5.78 24.61 -2.82
C MET A 197 -4.36 24.05 -2.91
N GLU A 198 -3.67 24.43 -3.97
CA GLU A 198 -2.27 24.10 -4.21
C GLU A 198 -1.37 25.19 -3.63
N THR A 199 -0.36 24.78 -2.87
CA THR A 199 0.68 25.65 -2.33
C THR A 199 2.04 25.04 -2.64
N GLU A 200 2.84 25.68 -3.47
CA GLU A 200 4.15 25.20 -3.91
C GLU A 200 4.13 23.74 -4.42
N THR A 201 4.34 22.77 -3.52
CA THR A 201 4.43 21.33 -3.85
C THR A 201 3.35 20.48 -3.17
N THR A 202 2.40 21.11 -2.50
CA THR A 202 1.36 20.39 -1.72
C THR A 202 -0.03 20.80 -2.17
N LEU A 203 -0.98 19.89 -1.98
CA LEU A 203 -2.40 20.14 -2.17
C LEU A 203 -3.14 19.92 -0.85
N THR A 204 -4.07 20.80 -0.53
CA THR A 204 -4.95 20.66 0.63
C THR A 204 -6.40 20.80 0.20
N LYS A 205 -7.29 20.00 0.80
CA LYS A 205 -8.74 20.13 0.61
C LYS A 205 -9.22 21.37 1.39
N GLU A 206 -10.00 22.23 0.72
CA GLU A 206 -10.69 23.33 1.41
C GLU A 206 -11.79 22.73 2.31
N ASN A 207 -11.77 23.05 3.60
CA ASN A 207 -12.86 22.71 4.50
C ASN A 207 -14.08 23.58 4.13
N ALA A 208 -15.25 22.95 3.99
CA ALA A 208 -16.50 23.63 3.73
C ALA A 208 -16.99 24.38 4.97
#